data_4da00c79537b0e05048ab79bb63e6184
#
_entry.id   4da00c79537b0e05048ab79bb63e6184
#
_cell.length_a   1.000
_cell.length_b   1.000
_cell.length_c   1.000
_cell.angle_alpha   90.00
_cell.angle_beta   90.00
_cell.angle_gamma   90.00
#
_symmetry.space_group_name_H-M   'P 1'
#
loop_
_entity.id
_entity.type
_entity.pdbx_description
1 polymer ?
#
loop_
_entity_poly.entity_id
_entity_poly.type
_entity_poly.pdbx_seq_one_letter_code
_entity_poly.pdbx_strand_id
1 'polypeptide(L)'
;MRRIVWIAIALLAISASLSAQPFGRYLRLDGVPQSGYIEVPHDVLLDTPAMTVEAWVSIRDAHAGACSSIAGKQWTSAWWLGVCGTTFRSYFNGTASLKDGGTIPADTWVHIAAVTDGTTRKHYINGNLVLESAESAPRSTSTSPFRIGSDVSYVFTVEGGIDDLRIWTVARTQDQIRATMSAPFAPEGADLTGQFAGLEAWYRFEGNAFDSWRTHHGTILGTGISFGTATGAPPAAKRRAAKH
;
A
#
# COMPACT_ATOMS: atom_id res chain seq x y z
N MET A 1 67.04 2.19 13.38
CA MET A 1 65.89 2.47 12.44
C MET A 1 64.65 1.71 12.89
N ARG A 2 63.66 2.38 13.48
CA ARG A 2 62.41 1.77 13.90
C ARG A 2 61.40 1.92 12.78
N ARG A 3 60.91 0.80 12.22
CA ARG A 3 59.83 0.78 11.24
C ARG A 3 58.46 0.90 11.97
N ILE A 4 57.75 1.99 11.72
CA ILE A 4 56.36 2.18 12.19
C ILE A 4 55.46 1.47 11.17
N VAL A 5 54.78 0.43 11.62
CA VAL A 5 53.76 -0.27 10.83
C VAL A 5 52.41 0.42 11.10
N TRP A 6 51.84 1.05 10.09
CA TRP A 6 50.47 1.60 10.14
C TRP A 6 49.49 0.47 9.87
N ILE A 7 48.68 0.11 10.88
CA ILE A 7 47.56 -0.79 10.72
C ILE A 7 46.37 0.10 10.34
N ALA A 8 45.92 0.01 9.09
CA ALA A 8 44.67 0.64 8.63
C ALA A 8 43.51 -0.22 9.09
N ILE A 9 42.76 0.27 10.08
CA ILE A 9 41.47 -0.33 10.49
C ILE A 9 40.46 0.13 9.47
N ALA A 10 40.05 -0.75 8.56
CA ALA A 10 38.90 -0.53 7.68
C ALA A 10 37.64 -0.66 8.54
N LEU A 11 37.02 0.47 8.88
CA LEU A 11 35.64 0.48 9.39
C LEU A 11 34.70 0.06 8.26
N LEU A 12 34.24 -1.19 8.29
CA LEU A 12 33.10 -1.62 7.50
C LEU A 12 31.86 -0.93 8.11
N ALA A 13 31.41 0.15 7.49
CA ALA A 13 30.09 0.72 7.79
C ALA A 13 29.04 -0.28 7.26
N ILE A 14 28.50 -1.11 8.16
CA ILE A 14 27.29 -1.87 7.90
C ILE A 14 26.18 -0.83 7.87
N SER A 15 25.82 -0.36 6.68
CA SER A 15 24.59 0.38 6.46
C SER A 15 23.43 -0.61 6.68
N ALA A 16 22.99 -0.76 7.93
CA ALA A 16 21.70 -1.32 8.21
C ALA A 16 20.69 -0.40 7.52
N SER A 17 20.09 -0.88 6.43
CA SER A 17 18.91 -0.25 5.88
C SER A 17 17.87 -0.28 6.99
N LEU A 18 17.69 0.84 7.72
CA LEU A 18 16.51 1.02 8.55
C LEU A 18 15.35 0.93 7.58
N SER A 19 14.69 -0.23 7.54
CA SER A 19 13.37 -0.36 6.96
C SER A 19 12.50 0.68 7.66
N ALA A 20 12.08 1.72 6.95
CA ALA A 20 11.14 2.67 7.50
C ALA A 20 9.92 1.86 7.96
N GLN A 21 9.55 2.00 9.22
CA GLN A 21 8.43 1.29 9.82
C GLN A 21 7.19 2.19 9.74
N PRO A 22 5.99 1.63 9.51
CA PRO A 22 4.76 2.40 9.65
C PRO A 22 4.67 3.01 11.05
N PHE A 23 3.98 4.12 11.17
CA PHE A 23 3.89 4.89 12.40
C PHE A 23 2.65 4.47 13.22
N GLY A 24 2.84 4.01 14.47
CA GLY A 24 1.74 3.74 15.39
C GLY A 24 1.07 2.39 15.20
N ARG A 25 -0.25 2.38 14.95
CA ARG A 25 -1.03 1.16 14.73
C ARG A 25 -1.26 0.95 13.23
N TYR A 26 -1.56 -0.29 12.85
CA TYR A 26 -1.84 -0.66 11.47
C TYR A 26 -3.08 -1.55 11.37
N LEU A 27 -3.74 -1.58 10.22
CA LEU A 27 -4.80 -2.52 9.90
C LEU A 27 -4.20 -3.91 9.69
N ARG A 28 -4.65 -4.88 10.48
CA ARG A 28 -4.27 -6.29 10.34
C ARG A 28 -5.41 -7.07 9.70
N LEU A 29 -5.07 -7.87 8.69
CA LEU A 29 -5.95 -8.73 7.93
C LEU A 29 -5.54 -10.20 8.16
N ASP A 30 -6.52 -11.09 8.33
CA ASP A 30 -6.29 -12.51 8.63
C ASP A 30 -6.12 -13.41 7.40
N GLY A 31 -6.26 -12.83 6.19
CA GLY A 31 -6.16 -13.57 4.93
C GLY A 31 -7.33 -14.49 4.62
N VAL A 32 -8.36 -14.55 5.44
CA VAL A 32 -9.52 -15.39 5.19
C VAL A 32 -10.48 -14.68 4.23
N PRO A 33 -10.85 -15.29 3.09
CA PRO A 33 -11.75 -14.64 2.14
C PRO A 33 -13.05 -14.18 2.78
N GLN A 34 -13.46 -12.95 2.52
CA GLN A 34 -14.69 -12.31 3.02
C GLN A 34 -14.80 -12.20 4.56
N SER A 35 -13.74 -12.47 5.31
CA SER A 35 -13.80 -12.42 6.77
C SER A 35 -13.93 -10.99 7.31
N GLY A 36 -13.40 -10.00 6.58
CA GLY A 36 -13.49 -8.60 6.98
C GLY A 36 -12.77 -7.66 6.01
N TYR A 37 -13.26 -6.44 5.96
CA TYR A 37 -12.71 -5.33 5.16
C TYR A 37 -13.21 -3.99 5.70
N ILE A 38 -12.62 -2.91 5.22
CA ILE A 38 -13.15 -1.56 5.43
C ILE A 38 -13.86 -1.12 4.16
N GLU A 39 -15.07 -0.59 4.26
CA GLU A 39 -15.82 -0.03 3.15
C GLU A 39 -15.94 1.49 3.30
N VAL A 40 -15.60 2.20 2.24
CA VAL A 40 -15.68 3.66 2.12
C VAL A 40 -16.73 3.99 1.06
N PRO A 41 -17.71 4.82 1.35
CA PRO A 41 -18.71 5.24 0.37
C PRO A 41 -18.08 5.80 -0.90
N HIS A 42 -18.80 5.69 -2.02
CA HIS A 42 -18.34 6.27 -3.27
C HIS A 42 -18.19 7.79 -3.18
N ASP A 43 -17.04 8.25 -3.66
CA ASP A 43 -16.81 9.65 -4.01
C ASP A 43 -16.02 9.70 -5.33
N VAL A 44 -16.32 10.70 -6.18
CA VAL A 44 -15.68 10.86 -7.47
C VAL A 44 -14.20 11.23 -7.34
N LEU A 45 -13.81 11.88 -6.24
CA LEU A 45 -12.43 12.26 -5.95
C LEU A 45 -11.57 11.06 -5.53
N LEU A 46 -12.17 9.94 -5.16
CA LEU A 46 -11.48 8.66 -4.92
C LEU A 46 -11.29 7.83 -6.21
N ASP A 47 -11.59 8.41 -7.37
CA ASP A 47 -11.54 7.72 -8.66
C ASP A 47 -11.27 8.69 -9.83
N THR A 48 -10.22 9.48 -9.73
CA THR A 48 -9.86 10.51 -10.71
C THR A 48 -9.05 9.95 -11.88
N PRO A 49 -9.06 10.59 -13.09
CA PRO A 49 -8.31 10.13 -14.26
C PRO A 49 -6.81 10.00 -14.02
N ALA A 50 -6.19 11.00 -13.40
CA ALA A 50 -4.83 10.90 -12.88
C ALA A 50 -4.91 10.66 -11.38
N MET A 51 -4.17 9.69 -10.87
CA MET A 51 -4.19 9.40 -9.44
C MET A 51 -2.95 8.63 -8.98
N THR A 52 -2.76 8.66 -7.67
CA THR A 52 -1.81 7.79 -6.99
C THR A 52 -2.52 7.08 -5.84
N VAL A 53 -2.31 5.79 -5.70
CA VAL A 53 -2.69 5.02 -4.52
C VAL A 53 -1.43 4.42 -3.93
N GLU A 54 -1.16 4.70 -2.67
CA GLU A 54 0.04 4.26 -1.97
C GLU A 54 -0.27 3.79 -0.56
N ALA A 55 0.53 2.85 -0.04
CA ALA A 55 0.41 2.34 1.31
C ALA A 55 1.71 1.70 1.79
N TRP A 56 1.90 1.61 3.10
CA TRP A 56 2.79 0.64 3.71
C TRP A 56 2.08 -0.71 3.80
N VAL A 57 2.76 -1.79 3.42
CA VAL A 57 2.22 -3.15 3.49
C VAL A 57 3.26 -4.12 4.02
N SER A 58 2.79 -5.10 4.81
CA SER A 58 3.58 -6.26 5.21
C SER A 58 2.73 -7.50 4.97
N ILE A 59 3.07 -8.29 3.97
CA ILE A 59 2.25 -9.39 3.51
C ILE A 59 2.96 -10.69 3.86
N ARG A 60 2.27 -11.57 4.58
CA ARG A 60 2.78 -12.88 4.94
C ARG A 60 2.51 -13.88 3.84
N ASP A 61 1.26 -13.92 3.39
CA ASP A 61 0.83 -14.81 2.34
C ASP A 61 -0.22 -14.14 1.46
N ALA A 62 -0.13 -14.41 0.18
CA ALA A 62 -1.18 -14.17 -0.77
C ALA A 62 -1.71 -15.54 -1.21
N HIS A 63 -3.00 -15.67 -1.39
CA HIS A 63 -3.64 -16.93 -1.73
C HIS A 63 -2.97 -17.61 -2.92
N ALA A 64 -2.49 -18.84 -2.75
CA ALA A 64 -1.84 -19.60 -3.80
C ALA A 64 -2.76 -19.74 -5.04
N GLY A 65 -2.26 -19.31 -6.19
CA GLY A 65 -2.99 -19.34 -7.46
C GLY A 65 -4.06 -18.25 -7.62
N ALA A 66 -4.17 -17.32 -6.68
CA ALA A 66 -5.06 -16.17 -6.74
C ALA A 66 -4.32 -14.87 -6.44
N CYS A 67 -4.96 -13.74 -6.70
CA CYS A 67 -4.45 -12.44 -6.27
C CYS A 67 -5.19 -12.01 -5.00
N SER A 68 -4.52 -11.35 -4.08
CA SER A 68 -5.11 -10.85 -2.83
C SER A 68 -5.17 -9.34 -2.84
N SER A 69 -6.34 -8.80 -2.44
CA SER A 69 -6.61 -7.35 -2.46
C SER A 69 -5.95 -6.64 -1.30
N ILE A 70 -5.24 -5.56 -1.58
CA ILE A 70 -4.83 -4.55 -0.60
C ILE A 70 -5.92 -3.48 -0.52
N ALA A 71 -6.28 -2.92 -1.68
CA ALA A 71 -7.33 -1.92 -1.79
C ALA A 71 -7.92 -1.93 -3.20
N GLY A 72 -9.22 -1.64 -3.32
CA GLY A 72 -9.84 -1.55 -4.64
C GLY A 72 -11.23 -0.98 -4.62
N LYS A 73 -11.62 -0.39 -5.75
CA LYS A 73 -12.93 0.18 -5.94
C LYS A 73 -13.86 -0.70 -6.79
N GLN A 74 -13.36 -1.34 -7.77
CA GLN A 74 -13.96 -2.38 -8.60
C GLN A 74 -12.95 -2.80 -9.65
N TRP A 75 -12.23 -3.89 -9.42
CA TRP A 75 -11.12 -4.30 -10.27
C TRP A 75 -11.52 -4.51 -11.74
N THR A 76 -12.80 -4.83 -12.02
CA THR A 76 -13.29 -5.08 -13.38
C THR A 76 -13.52 -3.81 -14.20
N SER A 77 -13.65 -2.65 -13.56
CA SER A 77 -14.03 -1.41 -14.27
C SER A 77 -13.43 -0.13 -13.68
N ALA A 78 -12.77 -0.17 -12.53
CA ALA A 78 -12.14 1.00 -11.95
C ALA A 78 -10.69 0.70 -11.57
N TRP A 79 -10.30 0.84 -10.31
CA TRP A 79 -8.94 0.60 -9.87
C TRP A 79 -8.86 -0.45 -8.77
N TRP A 80 -7.72 -1.11 -8.71
CA TRP A 80 -7.41 -2.12 -7.72
C TRP A 80 -5.90 -2.26 -7.55
N LEU A 81 -5.46 -2.42 -6.30
CA LEU A 81 -4.11 -2.77 -5.90
C LEU A 81 -4.11 -4.07 -5.14
N GLY A 82 -3.15 -4.93 -5.42
CA GLY A 82 -2.99 -6.18 -4.69
C GLY A 82 -1.70 -6.90 -5.04
N VAL A 83 -1.64 -8.16 -4.60
CA VAL A 83 -0.49 -9.04 -4.76
C VAL A 83 -0.94 -10.33 -5.40
N CYS A 84 -0.20 -10.78 -6.42
CA CYS A 84 -0.39 -12.08 -7.05
C CYS A 84 0.87 -12.93 -6.82
N GLY A 85 0.79 -13.88 -5.87
CA GLY A 85 2.00 -14.46 -5.29
C GLY A 85 2.80 -13.39 -4.55
N THR A 86 4.02 -13.10 -5.01
CA THR A 86 4.85 -11.98 -4.49
C THR A 86 4.85 -10.75 -5.39
N THR A 87 4.15 -10.79 -6.51
CA THR A 87 4.18 -9.72 -7.51
C THR A 87 3.19 -8.62 -7.16
N PHE A 88 3.65 -7.38 -7.08
CA PHE A 88 2.80 -6.21 -6.96
C PHE A 88 2.04 -6.00 -8.26
N ARG A 89 0.71 -5.98 -8.18
CA ARG A 89 -0.20 -5.82 -9.33
C ARG A 89 -1.15 -4.66 -9.11
N SER A 90 -1.46 -3.96 -10.20
CA SER A 90 -2.52 -2.97 -10.21
C SER A 90 -3.37 -3.03 -11.48
N TYR A 91 -4.63 -2.61 -11.34
CA TYR A 91 -5.56 -2.34 -12.41
C TYR A 91 -6.05 -0.90 -12.29
N PHE A 92 -6.31 -0.23 -13.40
CA PHE A 92 -7.00 1.07 -13.44
C PHE A 92 -8.06 1.16 -14.55
N ASN A 93 -8.33 0.06 -15.20
CA ASN A 93 -9.45 -0.18 -16.11
C ASN A 93 -9.63 -1.70 -16.28
N GLY A 94 -9.96 -2.39 -15.22
CA GLY A 94 -10.12 -3.83 -15.24
C GLY A 94 -8.90 -4.57 -15.80
N THR A 95 -9.13 -5.77 -16.32
CA THR A 95 -8.07 -6.61 -16.91
C THR A 95 -7.40 -6.00 -18.14
N ALA A 96 -8.06 -5.07 -18.84
CA ALA A 96 -7.49 -4.36 -19.98
C ALA A 96 -6.28 -3.50 -19.60
N SER A 97 -6.14 -3.13 -18.33
CA SER A 97 -5.05 -2.29 -17.82
C SER A 97 -4.21 -2.98 -16.76
N LEU A 98 -4.13 -4.33 -16.79
CA LEU A 98 -3.27 -5.09 -15.88
C LEU A 98 -1.81 -4.66 -16.01
N LYS A 99 -1.19 -4.34 -14.87
CA LYS A 99 0.25 -4.09 -14.76
C LYS A 99 0.82 -4.86 -13.58
N ASP A 100 1.85 -5.65 -13.87
CA ASP A 100 2.67 -6.37 -12.89
C ASP A 100 4.04 -5.73 -12.81
N GLY A 101 4.50 -5.44 -11.60
CA GLY A 101 5.83 -4.87 -11.45
C GLY A 101 6.28 -4.79 -10.01
N GLY A 102 7.46 -5.35 -9.77
CA GLY A 102 8.10 -5.40 -8.48
C GLY A 102 7.68 -6.59 -7.62
N THR A 103 8.58 -7.00 -6.73
CA THR A 103 8.38 -8.09 -5.78
C THR A 103 8.22 -7.53 -4.38
N ILE A 104 7.18 -7.95 -3.67
CA ILE A 104 6.94 -7.65 -2.27
C ILE A 104 7.52 -8.79 -1.45
N PRO A 105 8.58 -8.56 -0.64
CA PRO A 105 9.13 -9.60 0.24
C PRO A 105 8.10 -9.98 1.31
N ALA A 106 8.00 -11.29 1.60
CA ALA A 106 7.11 -11.75 2.67
C ALA A 106 7.55 -11.22 4.04
N ASP A 107 6.58 -10.99 4.92
CA ASP A 107 6.76 -10.55 6.31
C ASP A 107 7.65 -9.29 6.48
N THR A 108 7.73 -8.46 5.45
CA THR A 108 8.57 -7.26 5.46
C THR A 108 7.71 -6.03 5.13
N TRP A 109 7.79 -5.01 5.96
CA TRP A 109 7.15 -3.74 5.65
C TRP A 109 7.83 -3.06 4.47
N VAL A 110 7.06 -2.81 3.42
CA VAL A 110 7.47 -2.03 2.25
C VAL A 110 6.42 -0.99 1.91
N HIS A 111 6.86 0.15 1.45
CA HIS A 111 5.97 1.15 0.87
C HIS A 111 5.74 0.79 -0.60
N ILE A 112 4.48 0.74 -1.02
CA ILE A 112 4.09 0.55 -2.41
C ILE A 112 3.34 1.78 -2.91
N ALA A 113 3.49 2.10 -4.19
CA ALA A 113 2.68 3.12 -4.84
C ALA A 113 2.41 2.72 -6.30
N ALA A 114 1.14 2.81 -6.71
CA ALA A 114 0.73 2.75 -8.10
C ALA A 114 0.26 4.12 -8.55
N VAL A 115 0.84 4.61 -9.63
CA VAL A 115 0.62 5.94 -10.18
C VAL A 115 0.11 5.83 -11.60
N THR A 116 -0.91 6.59 -11.97
CA THR A 116 -1.31 6.80 -13.36
C THR A 116 -1.54 8.28 -13.65
N ASP A 117 -1.11 8.73 -14.81
CA ASP A 117 -1.45 10.04 -15.37
C ASP A 117 -2.54 9.92 -16.47
N GLY A 118 -3.11 8.72 -16.65
CA GLY A 118 -4.06 8.38 -17.70
C GLY A 118 -3.40 7.84 -18.96
N THR A 119 -2.09 8.00 -19.14
CA THR A 119 -1.32 7.53 -20.31
C THR A 119 -0.21 6.57 -19.93
N THR A 120 0.34 6.69 -18.75
CA THR A 120 1.46 5.92 -18.22
C THR A 120 1.14 5.39 -16.83
N ARG A 121 1.47 4.12 -16.58
CA ARG A 121 1.47 3.49 -15.28
C ARG A 121 2.88 3.38 -14.73
N LYS A 122 3.04 3.72 -13.45
CA LYS A 122 4.29 3.52 -12.71
C LYS A 122 4.01 2.78 -11.39
N HIS A 123 4.87 1.83 -11.06
CA HIS A 123 4.91 1.22 -9.73
C HIS A 123 6.20 1.62 -9.02
N TYR A 124 6.06 1.87 -7.73
CA TYR A 124 7.19 2.13 -6.84
C TYR A 124 7.15 1.20 -5.65
N ILE A 125 8.32 0.70 -5.24
CA ILE A 125 8.52 -0.03 -3.98
C ILE A 125 9.62 0.71 -3.20
N ASN A 126 9.32 1.11 -1.98
CA ASN A 126 10.20 1.92 -1.13
C ASN A 126 10.72 3.17 -1.86
N GLY A 127 9.83 3.83 -2.61
CA GLY A 127 10.14 5.00 -3.43
C GLY A 127 11.05 4.73 -4.64
N ASN A 128 11.36 3.48 -4.98
CA ASN A 128 12.11 3.12 -6.17
C ASN A 128 11.18 2.68 -7.28
N LEU A 129 11.38 3.22 -8.48
CA LEU A 129 10.62 2.84 -9.67
C LEU A 129 10.93 1.38 -10.03
N VAL A 130 9.90 0.53 -10.09
CA VAL A 130 10.01 -0.90 -10.43
C VAL A 130 9.24 -1.28 -11.69
N LEU A 131 8.34 -0.41 -12.13
CA LEU A 131 7.62 -0.52 -13.41
C LEU A 131 7.35 0.87 -13.96
N GLU A 132 7.57 1.04 -15.26
CA GLU A 132 7.00 2.11 -16.08
C GLU A 132 6.49 1.52 -17.38
N SER A 133 5.23 1.78 -17.71
CA SER A 133 4.58 1.19 -18.89
C SER A 133 3.45 2.10 -19.37
N ALA A 134 3.28 2.19 -20.70
CA ALA A 134 2.10 2.85 -21.25
C ALA A 134 0.82 2.17 -20.75
N GLU A 135 -0.22 2.96 -20.55
CA GLU A 135 -1.56 2.42 -20.30
C GLU A 135 -2.06 1.72 -21.56
N SER A 136 -2.67 0.55 -21.40
CA SER A 136 -3.21 -0.24 -22.51
C SER A 136 -4.66 0.09 -22.84
N ALA A 137 -5.34 0.84 -21.96
CA ALA A 137 -6.72 1.26 -22.14
C ALA A 137 -6.95 2.58 -21.40
N PRO A 138 -7.92 3.41 -21.85
CA PRO A 138 -8.32 4.60 -21.12
C PRO A 138 -8.77 4.26 -19.70
N ARG A 139 -8.54 5.17 -18.76
CA ARG A 139 -9.05 5.06 -17.41
C ARG A 139 -10.56 4.94 -17.41
N SER A 140 -11.12 4.02 -16.67
CA SER A 140 -12.54 3.95 -16.37
C SER A 140 -12.81 4.18 -14.88
N THR A 141 -14.04 4.54 -14.54
CA THR A 141 -14.49 4.86 -13.20
C THR A 141 -15.69 4.01 -12.81
N SER A 142 -16.01 3.97 -11.52
CA SER A 142 -17.14 3.23 -10.99
C SER A 142 -17.82 4.01 -9.87
N THR A 143 -19.14 3.84 -9.72
CA THR A 143 -19.91 4.33 -8.59
C THR A 143 -19.93 3.37 -7.40
N SER A 144 -19.20 2.26 -7.49
CA SER A 144 -19.05 1.31 -6.37
C SER A 144 -18.33 1.96 -5.19
N PRO A 145 -18.57 1.49 -3.96
CA PRO A 145 -17.74 1.88 -2.83
C PRO A 145 -16.29 1.45 -3.05
N PHE A 146 -15.38 2.10 -2.36
CA PHE A 146 -13.99 1.69 -2.25
C PHE A 146 -13.83 0.76 -1.05
N ARG A 147 -12.99 -0.28 -1.16
CA ARG A 147 -12.70 -1.22 -0.07
C ARG A 147 -11.21 -1.31 0.21
N ILE A 148 -10.87 -1.49 1.48
CA ILE A 148 -9.51 -1.76 1.96
C ILE A 148 -9.50 -3.18 2.52
N GLY A 149 -8.55 -4.01 2.06
CA GLY A 149 -8.49 -5.43 2.35
C GLY A 149 -9.41 -6.29 1.49
N SER A 150 -10.15 -5.71 0.56
CA SER A 150 -11.03 -6.41 -0.38
C SER A 150 -11.29 -5.55 -1.61
N ASP A 151 -12.17 -6.03 -2.48
CA ASP A 151 -12.78 -5.31 -3.60
C ASP A 151 -14.25 -5.74 -3.70
N VAL A 152 -15.11 -4.93 -4.30
CA VAL A 152 -16.55 -5.25 -4.40
C VAL A 152 -16.85 -6.48 -5.24
N SER A 153 -15.94 -6.85 -6.15
CA SER A 153 -16.07 -7.99 -7.06
C SER A 153 -15.03 -9.08 -6.80
N TYR A 154 -14.11 -8.87 -5.83
CA TYR A 154 -13.02 -9.79 -5.54
C TYR A 154 -12.78 -9.88 -4.03
N VAL A 155 -12.89 -11.08 -3.51
CA VAL A 155 -13.07 -11.33 -2.09
C VAL A 155 -11.80 -11.75 -1.36
N PHE A 156 -10.72 -12.08 -2.07
CA PHE A 156 -9.49 -12.49 -1.43
C PHE A 156 -8.74 -11.28 -0.89
N THR A 157 -8.36 -11.36 0.36
CA THR A 157 -7.53 -10.36 1.06
C THR A 157 -6.15 -10.93 1.36
N VAL A 158 -5.19 -10.08 1.61
CA VAL A 158 -3.85 -10.50 2.07
C VAL A 158 -3.92 -10.98 3.52
N GLU A 159 -3.06 -11.95 3.90
CA GLU A 159 -2.70 -12.13 5.30
C GLU A 159 -1.55 -11.17 5.61
N GLY A 160 -1.77 -10.21 6.51
CA GLY A 160 -0.73 -9.24 6.81
C GLY A 160 -1.21 -7.93 7.40
N GLY A 161 -0.48 -6.87 7.11
CA GLY A 161 -0.74 -5.52 7.58
C GLY A 161 -0.80 -4.49 6.46
N ILE A 162 -1.64 -3.49 6.63
CA ILE A 162 -1.71 -2.29 5.79
C ILE A 162 -1.65 -1.07 6.71
N ASP A 163 -0.87 -0.06 6.33
CA ASP A 163 -0.79 1.19 7.07
C ASP A 163 -0.61 2.38 6.12
N ASP A 164 -0.95 3.58 6.61
CA ASP A 164 -0.78 4.84 5.88
C ASP A 164 -1.28 4.77 4.42
N LEU A 165 -2.47 4.16 4.20
CA LEU A 165 -3.07 4.13 2.88
C LEU A 165 -3.51 5.54 2.47
N ARG A 166 -2.98 6.01 1.33
CA ARG A 166 -3.26 7.35 0.80
C ARG A 166 -3.77 7.28 -0.61
N ILE A 167 -4.75 8.11 -0.92
CA ILE A 167 -5.30 8.33 -2.25
C ILE A 167 -5.05 9.78 -2.64
N TRP A 168 -4.48 9.97 -3.82
CA TRP A 168 -4.15 11.28 -4.37
C TRP A 168 -4.86 11.47 -5.70
N THR A 169 -5.38 12.66 -5.94
CA THR A 169 -6.04 13.05 -7.20
C THR A 169 -5.04 13.44 -8.29
N VAL A 170 -3.76 13.18 -8.08
CA VAL A 170 -2.66 13.54 -8.98
C VAL A 170 -1.71 12.35 -9.18
N ALA A 171 -1.06 12.32 -10.35
CA ALA A 171 0.06 11.43 -10.60
C ALA A 171 1.33 11.98 -9.92
N ARG A 172 1.76 11.33 -8.85
CA ARG A 172 2.92 11.74 -8.06
C ARG A 172 4.23 11.33 -8.71
N THR A 173 5.23 12.19 -8.59
CA THR A 173 6.60 11.87 -8.99
C THR A 173 7.30 11.01 -7.93
N GLN A 174 8.39 10.37 -8.33
CA GLN A 174 9.23 9.59 -7.42
C GLN A 174 9.72 10.41 -6.21
N ASP A 175 10.16 11.64 -6.45
CA ASP A 175 10.66 12.52 -5.39
C ASP A 175 9.55 12.92 -4.41
N GLN A 176 8.35 13.19 -4.91
CA GLN A 176 7.19 13.45 -4.06
C GLN A 176 6.83 12.24 -3.18
N ILE A 177 6.83 11.02 -3.76
CA ILE A 177 6.59 9.79 -3.00
C ILE A 177 7.66 9.63 -1.92
N ARG A 178 8.94 9.74 -2.26
CA ARG A 178 10.07 9.62 -1.31
C ARG A 178 9.99 10.65 -0.18
N ALA A 179 9.59 11.87 -0.50
CA ALA A 179 9.51 12.94 0.48
C ALA A 179 8.44 12.69 1.56
N THR A 180 7.37 11.96 1.22
CA THR A 180 6.21 11.81 2.11
C THR A 180 5.90 10.40 2.56
N MET A 181 6.45 9.35 1.95
CA MET A 181 6.14 7.96 2.31
C MET A 181 6.39 7.63 3.79
N SER A 182 7.31 8.35 4.43
CA SER A 182 7.63 8.22 5.86
C SER A 182 7.41 9.54 6.62
N ALA A 183 6.70 10.50 6.03
CA ALA A 183 6.42 11.76 6.70
C ALA A 183 5.40 11.56 7.83
N PRO A 184 5.59 12.20 8.99
CA PRO A 184 4.60 12.18 10.04
C PRO A 184 3.31 12.84 9.58
N PHE A 185 2.18 12.40 10.15
CA PHE A 185 0.89 13.01 9.88
C PHE A 185 0.91 14.52 10.22
N ALA A 186 0.44 15.32 9.27
CA ALA A 186 0.07 16.70 9.51
C ALA A 186 -1.40 16.86 9.05
N PRO A 187 -2.29 17.44 9.88
CA PRO A 187 -3.66 17.66 9.48
C PRO A 187 -3.76 18.62 8.29
N GLU A 188 -4.84 18.52 7.52
CA GLU A 188 -5.10 19.45 6.42
C GLU A 188 -5.04 20.91 6.93
N GLY A 189 -4.38 21.77 6.18
CA GLY A 189 -4.11 23.17 6.58
C GLY A 189 -2.84 23.38 7.40
N ALA A 190 -2.22 22.35 7.95
CA ALA A 190 -0.90 22.41 8.57
C ALA A 190 0.25 22.12 7.57
N ASP A 191 -0.07 21.75 6.33
CA ASP A 191 0.93 21.53 5.27
C ASP A 191 1.41 22.87 4.68
N LEU A 192 2.32 23.52 5.38
CA LEU A 192 2.91 24.78 4.95
C LEU A 192 3.87 24.62 3.75
N THR A 193 4.21 23.40 3.38
CA THR A 193 5.18 23.11 2.30
C THR A 193 4.50 22.71 0.99
N GLY A 194 3.19 22.42 1.00
CA GLY A 194 2.44 21.93 -0.15
C GLY A 194 2.81 20.48 -0.54
N GLN A 195 3.53 19.75 0.32
CA GLN A 195 3.95 18.37 0.03
C GLN A 195 2.78 17.40 -0.07
N PHE A 196 1.63 17.75 0.52
CA PHE A 196 0.38 16.97 0.48
C PHE A 196 -0.63 17.52 -0.55
N ALA A 197 -0.19 18.40 -1.47
CA ALA A 197 -1.05 18.90 -2.53
C ALA A 197 -1.60 17.76 -3.38
N GLY A 198 -2.93 17.70 -3.53
CA GLY A 198 -3.65 16.61 -4.23
C GLY A 198 -3.93 15.37 -3.37
N LEU A 199 -3.55 15.35 -2.08
CA LEU A 199 -3.99 14.30 -1.18
C LEU A 199 -5.51 14.40 -0.95
N GLU A 200 -6.23 13.30 -1.16
CA GLU A 200 -7.68 13.23 -1.02
C GLU A 200 -8.12 12.43 0.21
N ALA A 201 -7.44 11.33 0.51
CA ALA A 201 -7.72 10.52 1.69
C ALA A 201 -6.44 9.94 2.29
N TRP A 202 -6.40 9.83 3.63
CA TRP A 202 -5.31 9.23 4.38
C TRP A 202 -5.82 8.36 5.53
N TYR A 203 -5.77 7.06 5.37
CA TYR A 203 -6.15 6.08 6.40
C TYR A 203 -4.91 5.64 7.17
N ARG A 204 -4.79 6.09 8.42
CA ARG A 204 -3.65 5.83 9.31
C ARG A 204 -3.86 4.62 10.21
N PHE A 205 -5.05 4.07 10.26
CA PHE A 205 -5.42 2.87 11.02
C PHE A 205 -5.05 2.90 12.51
N GLU A 206 -5.08 4.05 13.15
CA GLU A 206 -4.81 4.26 14.58
C GLU A 206 -5.95 3.75 15.48
N GLY A 207 -6.41 2.53 15.23
CA GLY A 207 -7.49 1.87 15.94
C GLY A 207 -8.87 2.13 15.37
N ASN A 208 -8.97 2.74 14.20
CA ASN A 208 -10.21 3.05 13.49
C ASN A 208 -10.00 3.05 11.98
N ALA A 209 -11.09 3.21 11.22
CA ALA A 209 -11.12 3.28 9.77
C ALA A 209 -11.35 4.71 9.26
N PHE A 210 -11.03 5.72 10.06
CA PHE A 210 -11.30 7.10 9.68
C PHE A 210 -10.25 7.61 8.70
N ASP A 211 -10.73 8.35 7.70
CA ASP A 211 -9.90 9.23 6.93
C ASP A 211 -9.40 10.36 7.85
N SER A 212 -8.09 10.45 7.99
CA SER A 212 -7.44 11.44 8.85
C SER A 212 -7.22 12.77 8.13
N TRP A 213 -7.42 12.81 6.81
CA TRP A 213 -7.17 13.99 5.99
C TRP A 213 -8.46 14.78 5.72
N ARG A 214 -9.51 14.09 5.27
CA ARG A 214 -10.82 14.70 4.94
C ARG A 214 -11.98 13.95 5.63
N THR A 215 -13.01 13.61 4.91
CA THR A 215 -14.26 13.04 5.44
C THR A 215 -14.66 11.70 4.83
N HIS A 216 -13.77 11.06 4.07
CA HIS A 216 -14.02 9.75 3.44
C HIS A 216 -13.87 8.61 4.45
N HIS A 217 -14.63 8.67 5.57
CA HIS A 217 -14.53 7.69 6.63
C HIS A 217 -15.01 6.32 6.18
N GLY A 218 -14.25 5.28 6.57
CA GLY A 218 -14.60 3.90 6.32
C GLY A 218 -15.41 3.27 7.46
N THR A 219 -16.18 2.26 7.10
CA THR A 219 -16.89 1.38 8.03
C THR A 219 -16.23 0.02 8.06
N ILE A 220 -15.93 -0.48 9.26
CA ILE A 220 -15.38 -1.81 9.47
C ILE A 220 -16.51 -2.83 9.30
N LEU A 221 -16.32 -3.81 8.41
CA LEU A 221 -17.26 -4.88 8.13
C LEU A 221 -16.58 -6.25 8.32
N GLY A 222 -17.25 -7.15 9.02
CA GLY A 222 -16.73 -8.48 9.34
C GLY A 222 -15.82 -8.51 10.57
N THR A 223 -15.19 -9.64 10.83
CA THR A 223 -14.39 -9.92 12.04
C THR A 223 -12.95 -10.30 11.74
N GLY A 224 -12.59 -10.48 10.48
CA GLY A 224 -11.24 -10.87 10.03
C GLY A 224 -10.22 -9.75 10.03
N ILE A 225 -10.59 -8.57 10.54
CA ILE A 225 -9.69 -7.44 10.67
C ILE A 225 -9.54 -7.00 12.13
N SER A 226 -8.37 -6.46 12.43
CA SER A 226 -8.02 -5.91 13.74
C SER A 226 -6.96 -4.83 13.58
N PHE A 227 -6.55 -4.19 14.69
CA PHE A 227 -5.48 -3.20 14.66
C PHE A 227 -4.29 -3.71 15.47
N GLY A 228 -3.15 -3.87 14.81
CA GLY A 228 -1.87 -4.20 15.42
C GLY A 228 -1.10 -2.95 15.85
N THR A 229 -0.02 -3.13 16.60
CA THR A 229 0.98 -2.08 16.89
C THR A 229 2.25 -2.38 16.10
N ALA A 230 2.80 -1.39 15.44
CA ALA A 230 4.05 -1.52 14.68
C ALA A 230 5.26 -1.50 15.62
N THR A 231 5.43 -2.55 16.41
CA THR A 231 6.60 -2.76 17.27
C THR A 231 7.43 -3.92 16.73
N GLY A 232 8.23 -3.68 15.68
CA GLY A 232 9.01 -4.76 15.03
C GLY A 232 8.15 -5.66 14.11
N ALA A 233 8.76 -6.74 13.59
CA ALA A 233 8.10 -7.68 12.67
C ALA A 233 6.72 -8.14 13.17
N PRO A 234 5.71 -8.28 12.29
CA PRO A 234 4.39 -8.75 12.67
C PRO A 234 4.49 -10.08 13.45
N PRO A 235 3.65 -10.30 14.47
CA PRO A 235 3.72 -11.51 15.28
C PRO A 235 3.54 -12.74 14.40
N ALA A 236 4.41 -13.75 14.59
CA ALA A 236 4.34 -14.99 13.86
C ALA A 236 2.94 -15.62 13.92
N ALA A 237 2.34 -15.91 12.77
CA ALA A 237 1.05 -16.58 12.73
C ALA A 237 1.16 -17.93 13.44
N LYS A 238 0.15 -18.24 14.25
CA LYS A 238 -0.01 -19.61 14.76
C LYS A 238 -0.21 -20.53 13.53
N ARG A 239 0.76 -21.38 13.23
CA ARG A 239 0.60 -22.41 12.20
C ARG A 239 -0.68 -23.18 12.53
N ARG A 240 -1.68 -23.13 11.65
CA ARG A 240 -2.78 -24.09 11.71
C ARG A 240 -2.15 -25.46 11.54
N ALA A 241 -2.26 -26.30 12.55
CA ALA A 241 -1.90 -27.70 12.41
C ALA A 241 -2.74 -28.28 11.26
N ALA A 242 -2.07 -28.76 10.22
CA ALA A 242 -2.74 -29.52 9.17
C ALA A 242 -3.42 -30.70 9.88
N LYS A 243 -4.75 -30.77 9.85
CA LYS A 243 -5.48 -31.97 10.19
C LYS A 243 -5.30 -32.91 9.00
N HIS A 244 -4.55 -33.98 9.24
CA HIS A 244 -4.51 -35.15 8.37
C HIS A 244 -5.87 -35.81 8.30
#